data_792faa5f9f8dcb28c874eb0440169fbb
#
_entry.id   792faa5f9f8dcb28c874eb0440169fbb
#
_cell.length_a   1.000
_cell.length_b   1.000
_cell.length_c   1.000
_cell.angle_alpha   90.00
_cell.angle_beta   90.00
_cell.angle_gamma   90.00
#
_symmetry.space_group_name_H-M   'P 1'
#
loop_
_entity.id
_entity.type
_entity.pdbx_description
1 polymer ?
#
loop_
_entity_poly.entity_id
_entity_poly.type
_entity_poly.pdbx_seq_one_letter_code
_entity_poly.pdbx_strand_id
1 'polypeptide(L)'
;TNCCEGLEGAELNVCSGDITINASDDCLNAANSDLTDYDFTMTISGGAIDTYTSGGDGFDSNGDLTITGGTVIVWTDNTADNEPLDADGTITDSGGTVLAAGGSSGMGMNLEATQPCVIYGSTGFGGMPGSTQSSLIAADADFTIEDDRTSGG
;
A
#
# COMPACT_ATOMS: atom_id res chain seq x y z
N THR A 1 5.10 2.03 -16.89
CA THR A 1 4.55 3.29 -17.42
C THR A 1 4.99 4.44 -16.52
N ASN A 2 5.34 5.58 -17.11
CA ASN A 2 5.59 6.82 -16.37
C ASN A 2 4.38 7.73 -16.59
N CYS A 3 3.75 8.17 -15.52
CA CYS A 3 2.49 8.91 -15.55
C CYS A 3 2.36 9.87 -14.37
N CYS A 4 1.32 10.66 -14.34
CA CYS A 4 0.90 11.39 -13.15
C CYS A 4 0.27 10.38 -12.21
N GLU A 5 -0.93 9.91 -12.51
CA GLU A 5 -1.55 8.76 -11.89
C GLU A 5 -1.45 7.53 -12.79
N GLY A 6 -1.35 6.35 -12.18
CA GLY A 6 -1.21 5.11 -12.91
C GLY A 6 -2.53 4.56 -13.43
N LEU A 7 -3.36 4.07 -12.55
CA LEU A 7 -4.70 3.58 -12.83
C LEU A 7 -5.68 4.30 -11.91
N GLU A 8 -6.69 4.94 -12.47
CA GLU A 8 -7.73 5.65 -11.72
C GLU A 8 -9.12 5.14 -12.12
N GLY A 9 -10.00 5.01 -11.14
CA GLY A 9 -11.39 4.62 -11.37
C GLY A 9 -12.17 4.49 -10.07
N ALA A 10 -13.48 4.58 -10.13
CA ALA A 10 -14.34 4.43 -8.94
C ALA A 10 -14.30 3.00 -8.36
N GLU A 11 -14.10 2.03 -9.21
CA GLU A 11 -13.86 0.62 -8.84
C GLU A 11 -12.66 0.13 -9.61
N LEU A 12 -11.62 -0.33 -8.90
CA LEU A 12 -10.43 -0.94 -9.49
C LEU A 12 -10.39 -2.43 -9.14
N ASN A 13 -10.36 -3.27 -10.17
CA ASN A 13 -10.25 -4.71 -10.01
C ASN A 13 -9.06 -5.25 -10.83
N VAL A 14 -8.00 -5.66 -10.15
CA VAL A 14 -6.82 -6.29 -10.75
C VAL A 14 -6.87 -7.78 -10.49
N CYS A 15 -7.15 -8.56 -11.54
CA CYS A 15 -7.31 -10.01 -11.44
C CYS A 15 -6.10 -10.77 -11.96
N SER A 16 -5.31 -10.19 -12.85
CA SER A 16 -4.14 -10.84 -13.46
C SER A 16 -3.32 -9.84 -14.29
N GLY A 17 -2.19 -10.29 -14.81
CA GLY A 17 -1.32 -9.53 -15.70
C GLY A 17 -0.04 -9.08 -15.02
N ASP A 18 0.83 -8.45 -15.80
CA ASP A 18 2.07 -7.84 -15.33
C ASP A 18 1.92 -6.32 -15.43
N ILE A 19 1.90 -5.64 -14.31
CA ILE A 19 1.68 -4.20 -14.20
C ILE A 19 2.91 -3.57 -13.58
N THR A 20 3.51 -2.62 -14.30
CA THR A 20 4.60 -1.79 -13.79
C THR A 20 4.24 -0.32 -13.95
N ILE A 21 4.20 0.40 -12.86
CA ILE A 21 3.86 1.83 -12.80
C ILE A 21 4.98 2.60 -12.12
N ASN A 22 5.25 3.78 -12.68
CA ASN A 22 6.13 4.77 -12.09
C ASN A 22 5.39 6.10 -12.18
N ALA A 23 4.83 6.54 -11.07
CA ALA A 23 3.95 7.70 -11.01
C ALA A 23 4.65 8.90 -10.34
N SER A 24 4.08 10.07 -10.52
CA SER A 24 4.43 11.28 -9.77
C SER A 24 3.32 11.71 -8.80
N ASP A 25 2.22 10.99 -8.82
CA ASP A 25 1.08 11.01 -7.92
C ASP A 25 0.72 9.55 -7.62
N ASP A 26 -0.52 9.19 -7.36
CA ASP A 26 -0.89 7.83 -6.97
C ASP A 26 -0.63 6.78 -8.07
N CYS A 27 -0.20 5.59 -7.65
CA CYS A 27 -0.03 4.50 -8.62
C CYS A 27 -1.37 3.85 -8.98
N LEU A 28 -2.18 3.50 -8.01
CA LEU A 28 -3.56 3.04 -8.17
C LEU A 28 -4.46 3.92 -7.31
N ASN A 29 -5.48 4.52 -7.91
CA ASN A 29 -6.38 5.44 -7.21
C ASN A 29 -7.85 5.04 -7.43
N ALA A 30 -8.51 4.54 -6.40
CA ALA A 30 -9.93 4.25 -6.41
C ALA A 30 -10.72 5.47 -5.92
N ALA A 31 -10.85 6.46 -6.81
CA ALA A 31 -11.49 7.73 -6.55
C ALA A 31 -12.25 8.26 -7.78
N ASN A 32 -13.13 9.21 -7.58
CA ASN A 32 -13.73 10.01 -8.64
C ASN A 32 -14.41 11.24 -8.03
N SER A 33 -13.90 12.42 -8.33
CA SER A 33 -14.37 13.69 -7.78
C SER A 33 -15.81 14.09 -8.21
N ASP A 34 -16.32 13.49 -9.27
CA ASP A 34 -17.67 13.74 -9.76
C ASP A 34 -18.73 12.85 -9.08
N LEU A 35 -18.30 11.84 -8.32
CA LEU A 35 -19.19 10.93 -7.62
C LEU A 35 -19.26 11.30 -6.14
N THR A 36 -20.47 11.56 -5.66
CA THR A 36 -20.77 11.76 -4.25
C THR A 36 -21.57 10.58 -3.74
N ASP A 37 -21.32 10.17 -2.50
CA ASP A 37 -21.99 9.03 -1.86
C ASP A 37 -21.80 7.70 -2.63
N TYR A 38 -20.59 7.48 -3.18
CA TYR A 38 -20.23 6.27 -3.90
C TYR A 38 -19.32 5.39 -3.03
N ASP A 39 -19.56 4.09 -3.04
CA ASP A 39 -18.71 3.12 -2.34
C ASP A 39 -17.51 2.77 -3.24
N PHE A 40 -16.43 3.54 -3.12
CA PHE A 40 -15.20 3.27 -3.84
C PHE A 40 -14.56 1.97 -3.36
N THR A 41 -13.98 1.21 -4.27
CA THR A 41 -13.32 -0.05 -3.92
C THR A 41 -12.12 -0.32 -4.79
N MET A 42 -11.09 -0.88 -4.17
CA MET A 42 -9.93 -1.45 -4.87
C MET A 42 -9.78 -2.91 -4.48
N THR A 43 -9.73 -3.80 -5.46
CA THR A 43 -9.54 -5.23 -5.25
C THR A 43 -8.39 -5.75 -6.09
N ILE A 44 -7.41 -6.36 -5.42
CA ILE A 44 -6.29 -7.06 -6.05
C ILE A 44 -6.46 -8.56 -5.78
N SER A 45 -6.79 -9.33 -6.80
CA SER A 45 -7.01 -10.77 -6.68
C SER A 45 -5.96 -11.61 -7.41
N GLY A 46 -5.04 -10.98 -8.13
CA GLY A 46 -3.97 -11.67 -8.84
C GLY A 46 -3.10 -10.72 -9.65
N GLY A 47 -2.13 -11.28 -10.36
CA GLY A 47 -1.17 -10.55 -11.17
C GLY A 47 0.17 -10.33 -10.47
N ALA A 48 1.11 -9.75 -11.21
CA ALA A 48 2.37 -9.23 -10.70
C ALA A 48 2.35 -7.72 -10.84
N ILE A 49 2.37 -7.02 -9.73
CA ILE A 49 2.23 -5.57 -9.66
C ILE A 49 3.48 -5.02 -9.00
N ASP A 50 4.17 -4.12 -9.71
CA ASP A 50 5.37 -3.45 -9.24
C ASP A 50 5.20 -1.95 -9.47
N THR A 51 5.09 -1.19 -8.40
CA THR A 51 4.76 0.24 -8.46
C THR A 51 5.69 1.08 -7.61
N TYR A 52 5.98 2.27 -8.14
CA TYR A 52 6.69 3.32 -7.43
C TYR A 52 6.02 4.67 -7.69
N THR A 53 5.88 5.46 -6.65
CA THR A 53 5.53 6.87 -6.78
C THR A 53 6.51 7.79 -6.05
N SER A 54 6.73 8.97 -6.63
CA SER A 54 7.56 10.03 -6.05
C SER A 54 6.75 11.12 -5.33
N GLY A 55 5.40 11.06 -5.39
CA GLY A 55 4.59 12.09 -4.72
C GLY A 55 3.14 11.69 -4.66
N GLY A 56 2.57 11.08 -3.84
CA GLY A 56 1.25 10.51 -3.70
C GLY A 56 1.36 9.12 -3.08
N ASP A 57 0.27 8.42 -3.04
CA ASP A 57 0.18 7.10 -2.43
C ASP A 57 0.48 5.98 -3.42
N GLY A 58 0.92 4.87 -2.92
CA GLY A 58 1.09 3.68 -3.75
C GLY A 58 -0.25 3.19 -4.26
N PHE A 59 -1.10 2.78 -3.35
CA PHE A 59 -2.50 2.45 -3.59
C PHE A 59 -3.35 3.31 -2.68
N ASP A 60 -4.18 4.18 -3.27
CA ASP A 60 -5.15 5.03 -2.58
C ASP A 60 -6.57 4.57 -2.88
N SER A 61 -7.39 4.41 -1.88
CA SER A 61 -8.82 4.10 -2.03
C SER A 61 -9.66 5.01 -1.15
N ASN A 62 -10.52 5.82 -1.78
CA ASN A 62 -11.57 6.56 -1.06
C ASN A 62 -12.66 5.63 -0.46
N GLY A 63 -12.40 4.35 -0.36
CA GLY A 63 -13.23 3.34 0.25
C GLY A 63 -12.38 2.16 0.75
N ASP A 64 -12.78 0.93 0.47
CA ASP A 64 -12.03 -0.24 0.92
C ASP A 64 -10.94 -0.65 -0.08
N LEU A 65 -9.82 -1.16 0.44
CA LEU A 65 -8.76 -1.83 -0.31
C LEU A 65 -8.69 -3.30 0.11
N THR A 66 -8.85 -4.22 -0.83
CA THR A 66 -8.81 -5.66 -0.57
C THR A 66 -7.76 -6.36 -1.42
N ILE A 67 -6.83 -7.07 -0.78
CA ILE A 67 -5.82 -7.90 -1.45
C ILE A 67 -6.07 -9.36 -1.09
N THR A 68 -6.38 -10.17 -2.10
CA THR A 68 -6.68 -11.60 -1.94
C THR A 68 -5.70 -12.50 -2.69
N GLY A 69 -4.78 -11.94 -3.47
CA GLY A 69 -3.83 -12.71 -4.27
C GLY A 69 -2.87 -11.83 -5.06
N GLY A 70 -1.98 -12.47 -5.79
CA GLY A 70 -0.98 -11.81 -6.62
C GLY A 70 0.38 -11.64 -5.92
N THR A 71 1.30 -11.02 -6.64
CA THR A 71 2.56 -10.49 -6.11
C THR A 71 2.53 -8.99 -6.24
N VAL A 72 2.51 -8.31 -5.12
CA VAL A 72 2.31 -6.86 -5.02
C VAL A 72 3.53 -6.23 -4.39
N ILE A 73 4.19 -5.37 -5.12
CA ILE A 73 5.33 -4.58 -4.65
C ILE A 73 4.97 -3.11 -4.82
N VAL A 74 4.94 -2.39 -3.72
CA VAL A 74 4.57 -0.97 -3.70
C VAL A 74 5.63 -0.18 -2.97
N TRP A 75 6.16 0.83 -3.64
CA TRP A 75 7.13 1.77 -3.08
C TRP A 75 6.62 3.19 -3.22
N THR A 76 6.72 3.96 -2.14
CA THR A 76 6.52 5.41 -2.17
C THR A 76 7.74 6.13 -1.64
N ASP A 77 7.91 7.40 -1.99
CA ASP A 77 8.92 8.24 -1.36
C ASP A 77 8.63 8.34 0.14
N ASN A 78 9.70 8.34 0.93
CA ASN A 78 9.60 8.47 2.38
C ASN A 78 9.34 9.94 2.80
N THR A 79 8.21 10.45 2.36
CA THR A 79 7.68 11.75 2.76
C THR A 79 6.41 11.57 3.57
N ALA A 80 6.08 12.52 4.42
CA ALA A 80 4.78 12.51 5.11
C ALA A 80 3.65 12.52 4.06
N ASP A 81 2.60 11.79 4.32
CA ASP A 81 1.41 11.64 3.49
C ASP A 81 1.58 10.84 2.17
N ASN A 82 2.72 10.18 1.94
CA ASN A 82 2.91 9.27 0.81
C ASN A 82 2.90 7.82 1.32
N GLU A 83 1.73 7.29 1.59
CA GLU A 83 1.59 5.94 2.11
C GLU A 83 1.66 4.87 0.99
N PRO A 84 2.31 3.72 1.22
CA PRO A 84 2.30 2.66 0.22
C PRO A 84 0.92 2.03 0.03
N LEU A 85 0.13 1.97 1.09
CA LEU A 85 -1.27 1.54 1.06
C LEU A 85 -2.08 2.51 1.92
N ASP A 86 -3.02 3.21 1.31
CA ASP A 86 -3.99 4.07 1.99
C ASP A 86 -5.42 3.70 1.63
N ALA A 87 -6.33 3.88 2.57
CA ALA A 87 -7.75 3.67 2.36
C ALA A 87 -8.58 4.43 3.39
N ASP A 88 -9.61 5.14 2.94
CA ASP A 88 -10.61 5.75 3.83
C ASP A 88 -11.39 4.70 4.64
N GLY A 89 -11.52 3.50 4.09
CA GLY A 89 -12.16 2.35 4.71
C GLY A 89 -11.16 1.37 5.34
N THR A 90 -11.35 0.10 5.09
CA THR A 90 -10.51 -0.98 5.62
C THR A 90 -9.55 -1.49 4.55
N ILE A 91 -8.30 -1.70 4.94
CA ILE A 91 -7.34 -2.44 4.13
C ILE A 91 -7.38 -3.89 4.59
N THR A 92 -7.84 -4.79 3.72
CA THR A 92 -7.88 -6.23 3.99
C THR A 92 -6.80 -6.95 3.19
N ASP A 93 -5.90 -7.66 3.87
CA ASP A 93 -4.90 -8.54 3.26
C ASP A 93 -5.16 -10.00 3.68
N SER A 94 -5.64 -10.80 2.74
CA SER A 94 -6.02 -12.18 2.98
C SER A 94 -5.31 -13.20 2.07
N GLY A 95 -4.42 -12.75 1.21
CA GLY A 95 -3.66 -13.64 0.32
C GLY A 95 -2.70 -12.92 -0.60
N GLY A 96 -1.83 -13.70 -1.22
CA GLY A 96 -0.77 -13.22 -2.10
C GLY A 96 0.56 -13.00 -1.37
N THR A 97 1.45 -12.29 -2.04
CA THR A 97 2.72 -11.81 -1.49
C THR A 97 2.74 -10.31 -1.61
N VAL A 98 2.75 -9.60 -0.50
CA VAL A 98 2.69 -8.13 -0.47
C VAL A 98 3.96 -7.60 0.18
N LEU A 99 4.63 -6.69 -0.51
CA LEU A 99 5.68 -5.82 0.02
C LEU A 99 5.27 -4.38 -0.22
N ALA A 100 4.97 -3.66 0.84
CA ALA A 100 4.59 -2.27 0.79
C ALA A 100 5.53 -1.46 1.68
N ALA A 101 6.20 -0.46 1.13
CA ALA A 101 7.17 0.33 1.85
C ALA A 101 7.20 1.79 1.36
N GLY A 102 7.33 2.72 2.28
CA GLY A 102 7.33 4.13 1.95
C GLY A 102 7.13 5.04 3.13
N GLY A 103 6.48 6.16 2.89
CA GLY A 103 6.10 7.13 3.90
C GLY A 103 4.96 6.67 4.80
N SER A 104 4.55 7.55 5.70
CA SER A 104 3.40 7.33 6.57
C SER A 104 2.89 8.68 7.08
N SER A 105 1.60 8.89 6.97
CA SER A 105 0.92 10.07 7.53
C SER A 105 0.98 10.11 9.07
N GLY A 106 1.27 8.98 9.69
CA GLY A 106 1.25 8.83 11.15
C GLY A 106 -0.16 8.72 11.75
N MET A 107 -1.20 8.67 10.93
CA MET A 107 -2.57 8.48 11.39
C MET A 107 -2.90 7.01 11.67
N GLY A 108 -2.07 6.11 11.18
CA GLY A 108 -2.22 4.68 11.35
C GLY A 108 -3.03 4.05 10.22
N MET A 109 -2.66 2.84 9.89
CA MET A 109 -3.29 2.06 8.84
C MET A 109 -4.38 1.17 9.44
N ASN A 110 -5.58 1.20 8.87
CA ASN A 110 -6.66 0.29 9.24
C ASN A 110 -6.51 -1.06 8.52
N LEU A 111 -5.46 -1.81 8.86
CA LEU A 111 -5.11 -3.07 8.22
C LEU A 111 -5.69 -4.28 8.98
N GLU A 112 -6.48 -5.07 8.28
CA GLU A 112 -6.95 -6.39 8.69
C GLU A 112 -6.23 -7.49 7.88
N ALA A 113 -5.14 -8.02 8.44
CA ALA A 113 -4.41 -9.14 7.81
C ALA A 113 -4.88 -10.47 8.38
N THR A 114 -5.29 -11.38 7.50
CA THR A 114 -5.66 -12.76 7.86
C THR A 114 -4.59 -13.78 7.47
N GLN A 115 -3.52 -13.34 6.81
CA GLN A 115 -2.30 -14.09 6.56
C GLN A 115 -1.16 -13.61 7.46
N PRO A 116 -0.10 -14.39 7.65
CA PRO A 116 1.07 -13.93 8.39
C PRO A 116 1.65 -12.66 7.78
N CYS A 117 1.81 -11.62 8.59
CA CYS A 117 2.37 -10.35 8.16
C CYS A 117 3.38 -9.81 9.16
N VAL A 118 4.29 -8.98 8.70
CA VAL A 118 5.21 -8.19 9.50
C VAL A 118 4.97 -6.73 9.18
N ILE A 119 4.56 -5.97 10.18
CA ILE A 119 4.39 -4.52 10.08
C ILE A 119 5.54 -3.88 10.84
N TYR A 120 6.30 -3.05 10.15
CA TYR A 120 7.47 -2.39 10.71
C TYR A 120 7.36 -0.87 10.51
N GLY A 121 7.41 -0.12 11.59
CA GLY A 121 7.27 1.32 11.55
C GLY A 121 6.19 1.83 12.49
N SER A 122 5.75 3.05 12.31
CA SER A 122 4.71 3.65 13.15
C SER A 122 3.33 3.17 12.69
N THR A 123 2.71 2.36 13.49
CA THR A 123 1.35 1.84 13.25
C THR A 123 0.32 2.49 14.17
N GLY A 124 0.54 3.66 14.75
CA GLY A 124 -0.39 4.08 15.76
C GLY A 124 -0.48 5.55 16.12
N PHE A 125 -1.63 5.89 16.57
CA PHE A 125 -1.96 7.08 17.35
C PHE A 125 -0.96 7.30 18.48
N GLY A 126 0.05 8.11 18.29
CA GLY A 126 1.02 8.35 19.34
C GLY A 126 2.15 9.32 19.03
N GLY A 127 2.21 9.82 17.83
CA GLY A 127 3.12 10.91 17.49
C GLY A 127 2.68 12.19 18.16
N MET A 128 3.32 12.59 19.27
CA MET A 128 3.19 13.95 19.75
C MET A 128 3.70 14.90 18.66
N PRO A 129 3.07 16.08 18.46
CA PRO A 129 3.61 17.10 17.55
C PRO A 129 5.06 17.40 17.94
N GLY A 130 5.99 17.14 17.01
CA GLY A 130 7.43 17.37 17.21
C GLY A 130 8.30 16.13 17.39
N SER A 131 7.74 14.91 17.35
CA SER A 131 8.57 13.71 17.25
C SER A 131 9.04 13.55 15.81
N THR A 132 10.33 13.72 15.58
CA THR A 132 10.96 13.27 14.34
C THR A 132 10.91 11.74 14.32
N GLN A 133 10.11 11.15 13.47
CA GLN A 133 10.25 9.73 13.16
C GLN A 133 11.62 9.53 12.50
N SER A 134 12.49 8.81 13.17
CA SER A 134 13.67 8.28 12.52
C SER A 134 13.20 7.14 11.62
N SER A 135 13.65 7.12 10.37
CA SER A 135 13.48 5.95 9.52
C SER A 135 13.98 4.73 10.28
N LEU A 136 13.13 3.74 10.44
CA LEU A 136 13.46 2.52 11.18
C LEU A 136 14.42 1.63 10.40
N ILE A 137 14.42 1.77 9.08
CA ILE A 137 15.38 1.13 8.18
C ILE A 137 16.22 2.26 7.57
N ALA A 138 17.55 2.18 7.73
CA ALA A 138 18.45 3.14 7.12
C ALA A 138 18.39 3.02 5.60
N ALA A 139 18.58 4.14 4.89
CA ALA A 139 18.79 4.09 3.44
C ALA A 139 19.93 3.12 3.12
N ASP A 140 19.81 2.35 2.07
CA ASP A 140 20.77 1.34 1.64
C ASP A 140 21.01 0.19 2.65
N ALA A 141 20.13 0.00 3.62
CA ALA A 141 20.21 -1.14 4.52
C ALA A 141 19.69 -2.40 3.82
N ASP A 142 20.48 -3.47 3.87
CA ASP A 142 19.98 -4.79 3.53
C ASP A 142 19.08 -5.29 4.67
N PHE A 143 17.89 -5.73 4.36
CA PHE A 143 17.08 -6.44 5.30
C PHE A 143 16.56 -7.76 4.71
N THR A 144 16.44 -8.77 5.56
CA THR A 144 15.95 -10.07 5.16
C THR A 144 14.78 -10.44 6.07
N ILE A 145 13.69 -10.87 5.45
CA ILE A 145 12.58 -11.50 6.16
C ILE A 145 12.76 -13.00 6.02
N GLU A 146 13.05 -13.67 7.12
CA GLU A 146 13.17 -15.12 7.17
C GLU A 146 11.93 -15.71 7.85
N ASP A 147 11.33 -16.70 7.20
CA ASP A 147 10.27 -17.49 7.79
C ASP A 147 10.92 -18.66 8.57
N ASP A 148 10.87 -18.59 9.90
CA ASP A 148 11.38 -19.65 10.79
C ASP A 148 10.32 -20.74 11.02
N ARG A 149 9.61 -21.14 9.98
CA ARG A 149 8.78 -22.35 10.07
C ARG A 149 9.65 -23.60 10.20
N THR A 150 10.12 -23.84 11.40
CA THR A 150 10.93 -25.03 11.73
C THR A 150 10.11 -26.29 11.99
N SER A 151 8.82 -26.26 11.83
CA SER A 151 7.97 -27.44 12.02
C SER A 151 7.27 -27.81 10.74
N GLY A 152 7.80 -28.85 10.09
CA GLY A 152 6.97 -29.61 9.20
C GLY A 152 5.76 -30.14 9.97
N GLY A 153 4.61 -29.74 9.53
CA GLY A 153 3.33 -30.29 9.93
C GLY A 153 2.52 -30.44 8.67
#